data_bd6cc476940c771828778b899a8839f9
#
_entry.id   bd6cc476940c771828778b899a8839f9
#
_cell.length_a   1.000
_cell.length_b   1.000
_cell.length_c   1.000
_cell.angle_alpha   90.00
_cell.angle_beta   90.00
_cell.angle_gamma   90.00
#
_symmetry.space_group_name_H-M   'P 1'
#
loop_
_entity.id
_entity.type
_entity.pdbx_description
1 polymer ?
#
loop_
_entity_poly.entity_id
_entity_poly.type
_entity_poly.pdbx_seq_one_letter_code
_entity_poly.pdbx_strand_id
1 'polypeptide(L)'
;MGLSNLHAMPVHWHDACVGGATFAEMPLPAVATPSRARRATPEGRPARAASRTAAQPVRRRATARPTLTLSSRNYSSWSLRGWLMCRFAGLDFDEVMVSPDDADVRKELLLLAPSIRVPRLSHDGATVWNTLAIAQYLHEIRPDAKLLPEDRIARAHCRSVSGEMNSGFANLRASLPMNLKADYPKHRIWGGAKPDIERIVEIWNECLATYRGPFLFGNQRGMADAMYAPVVTRFLTYDVPLDPVCRRYCETIMAMPEMQEWVAAAKAEPDDIAELDMEF
;
A
#
# COMPACT_ATOMS: atom_id res chain seq x y z
N MET A 1 7.13 -62.81 20.40
CA MET A 1 6.61 -62.53 21.74
C MET A 1 7.04 -61.10 22.05
N GLY A 2 6.22 -60.12 22.16
CA GLY A 2 4.98 -59.76 22.62
C GLY A 2 4.62 -58.39 22.10
N LEU A 3 3.40 -58.29 21.63
CA LEU A 3 2.69 -57.07 21.24
C LEU A 3 2.32 -56.26 22.49
N SER A 4 2.41 -54.95 22.41
CA SER A 4 1.58 -54.09 23.29
C SER A 4 1.19 -52.81 22.56
N ASN A 5 -0.06 -52.73 22.26
CA ASN A 5 -0.86 -51.62 21.79
C ASN A 5 -0.71 -50.38 22.69
N LEU A 6 -0.61 -49.22 22.07
CA LEU A 6 -1.01 -47.95 22.69
C LEU A 6 -2.08 -47.28 21.85
N HIS A 7 -3.22 -47.16 22.47
CA HIS A 7 -4.49 -46.65 21.98
C HIS A 7 -4.42 -45.19 21.54
N ALA A 8 -5.02 -44.93 20.40
CA ALA A 8 -5.48 -43.62 19.99
C ALA A 8 -6.65 -43.17 20.88
N MET A 9 -6.55 -42.00 21.49
CA MET A 9 -7.70 -41.34 22.12
C MET A 9 -8.26 -40.29 21.16
N PRO A 10 -9.58 -40.31 20.91
CA PRO A 10 -10.22 -39.22 20.17
C PRO A 10 -10.46 -38.03 21.09
N VAL A 11 -10.03 -36.84 20.68
CA VAL A 11 -10.39 -35.61 21.36
C VAL A 11 -11.80 -35.22 20.93
N HIS A 12 -12.77 -35.49 21.81
CA HIS A 12 -14.12 -34.95 21.71
C HIS A 12 -14.10 -33.46 22.07
N TRP A 13 -14.45 -32.62 21.13
CA TRP A 13 -14.91 -31.27 21.41
C TRP A 13 -16.39 -31.35 21.76
N HIS A 14 -16.70 -31.29 23.04
CA HIS A 14 -18.07 -31.11 23.53
C HIS A 14 -18.34 -29.62 23.78
N ASP A 15 -19.40 -29.19 23.18
CA ASP A 15 -20.27 -28.07 23.42
C ASP A 15 -20.16 -27.42 24.80
N ALA A 16 -19.81 -26.15 24.80
CA ALA A 16 -20.14 -25.23 25.89
C ALA A 16 -20.43 -23.85 25.30
N CYS A 17 -21.61 -23.66 24.76
CA CYS A 17 -22.22 -22.36 24.55
C CYS A 17 -23.73 -22.48 24.52
N VAL A 18 -24.36 -22.60 25.71
CA VAL A 18 -25.78 -22.25 25.88
C VAL A 18 -25.82 -21.20 26.98
N GLY A 19 -25.75 -19.97 26.59
CA GLY A 19 -26.07 -18.79 27.38
C GLY A 19 -26.86 -17.85 26.47
N GLY A 20 -28.18 -18.11 26.39
CA GLY A 20 -29.10 -17.26 25.65
C GLY A 20 -29.21 -15.91 26.34
N ALA A 21 -28.62 -14.89 25.71
CA ALA A 21 -28.96 -13.49 25.93
C ALA A 21 -29.92 -13.08 24.83
N THR A 22 -31.22 -13.02 25.16
CA THR A 22 -32.27 -12.42 24.35
C THR A 22 -31.93 -10.93 24.23
N PHE A 23 -31.58 -10.50 23.03
CA PHE A 23 -31.53 -9.08 22.72
C PHE A 23 -32.96 -8.56 22.77
N ALA A 24 -33.29 -7.79 23.83
CA ALA A 24 -34.48 -6.99 23.90
C ALA A 24 -34.42 -5.93 22.77
N GLU A 25 -35.41 -5.95 21.90
CA GLU A 25 -35.63 -4.93 20.87
C GLU A 25 -35.77 -3.56 21.56
N MET A 26 -34.78 -2.71 21.35
CA MET A 26 -34.90 -1.30 21.67
C MET A 26 -35.82 -0.63 20.65
N PRO A 27 -36.90 0.02 21.04
CA PRO A 27 -37.76 0.74 20.09
C PRO A 27 -37.02 1.96 19.54
N LEU A 28 -37.04 2.08 18.19
CA LEU A 28 -36.53 3.25 17.48
C LEU A 28 -37.32 4.49 17.93
N PRO A 29 -36.68 5.66 18.13
CA PRO A 29 -37.38 6.87 18.44
C PRO A 29 -38.27 7.32 17.28
N ALA A 30 -39.54 7.60 17.59
CA ALA A 30 -40.53 8.05 16.62
C ALA A 30 -40.09 9.37 15.95
N VAL A 31 -40.04 9.34 14.62
CA VAL A 31 -39.81 10.53 13.81
C VAL A 31 -41.06 11.39 13.91
N ALA A 32 -40.96 12.54 14.57
CA ALA A 32 -42.01 13.54 14.65
C ALA A 32 -42.25 14.17 13.28
N THR A 33 -43.43 13.98 12.75
CA THR A 33 -43.94 14.69 11.55
C THR A 33 -44.14 16.18 11.87
N PRO A 34 -43.62 17.11 11.06
CA PRO A 34 -43.87 18.52 11.30
C PRO A 34 -45.30 18.89 10.93
N SER A 35 -46.02 19.42 11.90
CA SER A 35 -47.33 20.01 11.78
C SER A 35 -47.32 21.19 10.78
N ARG A 36 -48.30 21.15 9.87
CA ARG A 36 -48.54 22.16 8.84
C ARG A 36 -49.03 23.47 9.45
N ALA A 37 -48.10 24.40 9.80
CA ALA A 37 -48.46 25.74 10.24
C ALA A 37 -48.94 26.58 9.05
N ARG A 38 -50.08 27.26 9.26
CA ARG A 38 -50.76 28.14 8.33
C ARG A 38 -49.87 29.31 7.90
N ARG A 39 -49.83 29.53 6.61
CA ARG A 39 -49.14 30.65 5.94
C ARG A 39 -49.78 31.96 6.31
N ALA A 40 -49.09 32.83 7.05
CA ALA A 40 -49.36 34.26 7.17
C ALA A 40 -48.53 34.99 6.10
N THR A 41 -49.19 35.84 5.35
CA THR A 41 -48.61 36.75 4.36
C THR A 41 -47.91 37.89 5.08
N PRO A 42 -46.62 38.19 4.82
CA PRO A 42 -46.02 39.44 5.26
C PRO A 42 -46.07 40.46 4.11
N GLU A 43 -46.60 41.61 4.47
CA GLU A 43 -46.52 42.85 3.72
C GLU A 43 -45.08 43.29 3.43
N GLY A 44 -44.98 44.07 2.36
CA GLY A 44 -43.74 44.44 1.69
C GLY A 44 -42.64 45.07 2.56
N ARG A 45 -41.45 44.57 2.36
CA ARG A 45 -40.20 45.21 2.78
C ARG A 45 -39.38 45.55 1.52
N PRO A 46 -38.84 46.78 1.41
CA PRO A 46 -38.16 47.20 0.18
C PRO A 46 -36.89 46.41 -0.05
N ALA A 47 -36.68 45.98 -1.30
CA ALA A 47 -35.52 45.24 -1.77
C ALA A 47 -34.23 46.06 -1.50
N ARG A 48 -33.40 45.56 -0.61
CA ARG A 48 -32.01 46.01 -0.43
C ARG A 48 -31.19 45.49 -1.60
N ALA A 49 -30.70 46.38 -2.43
CA ALA A 49 -29.83 46.04 -3.56
C ALA A 49 -28.61 45.24 -3.03
N ALA A 50 -28.54 43.95 -3.41
CA ALA A 50 -27.37 43.12 -3.13
C ALA A 50 -26.24 43.62 -4.04
N SER A 51 -25.27 44.29 -3.44
CA SER A 51 -23.97 44.58 -4.03
C SER A 51 -23.32 43.25 -4.41
N ARG A 52 -23.30 42.93 -5.69
CA ARG A 52 -22.50 41.83 -6.23
C ARG A 52 -21.04 42.22 -6.12
N THR A 53 -20.42 41.86 -5.00
CA THR A 53 -18.96 41.89 -4.90
C THR A 53 -18.42 40.92 -5.94
N ALA A 54 -17.85 41.48 -7.01
CA ALA A 54 -17.16 40.68 -8.01
C ALA A 54 -16.09 39.87 -7.32
N ALA A 55 -16.18 38.55 -7.42
CA ALA A 55 -15.14 37.63 -6.95
C ALA A 55 -13.84 38.02 -7.66
N GLN A 56 -12.86 38.50 -6.92
CA GLN A 56 -11.54 38.75 -7.44
C GLN A 56 -11.00 37.43 -7.99
N PRO A 57 -10.40 37.41 -9.20
CA PRO A 57 -9.78 36.22 -9.73
C PRO A 57 -8.69 35.80 -8.73
N VAL A 58 -8.84 34.58 -8.17
CA VAL A 58 -7.81 33.93 -7.38
C VAL A 58 -6.56 33.90 -8.25
N ARG A 59 -5.57 34.75 -7.96
CA ARG A 59 -4.25 34.68 -8.58
C ARG A 59 -3.76 33.25 -8.39
N ARG A 60 -3.71 32.46 -9.47
CA ARG A 60 -3.00 31.18 -9.47
C ARG A 60 -1.57 31.52 -9.01
N ARG A 61 -1.24 31.16 -7.77
CA ARG A 61 0.14 31.09 -7.32
C ARG A 61 0.83 30.17 -8.32
N ALA A 62 2.02 30.57 -8.80
CA ALA A 62 2.87 29.65 -9.54
C ALA A 62 2.97 28.39 -8.68
N THR A 63 2.47 27.27 -9.21
CA THR A 63 2.46 26.00 -8.48
C THR A 63 3.91 25.62 -8.26
N ALA A 64 4.32 25.50 -7.00
CA ALA A 64 5.64 24.99 -6.68
C ALA A 64 5.76 23.58 -7.28
N ARG A 65 6.94 23.24 -7.78
CA ARG A 65 7.20 21.90 -8.31
C ARG A 65 6.83 20.85 -7.26
N PRO A 66 6.16 19.75 -7.63
CA PRO A 66 5.86 18.68 -6.69
C PRO A 66 7.11 18.18 -5.98
N THR A 67 7.00 17.81 -4.71
CA THR A 67 8.11 17.21 -3.98
C THR A 67 7.69 15.89 -3.39
N LEU A 68 8.55 14.87 -3.50
CA LEU A 68 8.37 13.58 -2.88
C LEU A 68 9.46 13.38 -1.81
N THR A 69 9.03 13.32 -0.55
CA THR A 69 9.90 13.04 0.58
C THR A 69 10.11 11.53 0.69
N LEU A 70 11.37 11.12 0.73
CA LEU A 70 11.84 9.73 0.74
C LEU A 70 12.89 9.54 1.82
N SER A 71 13.16 8.29 2.18
CA SER A 71 14.33 7.90 2.97
C SER A 71 15.24 6.96 2.16
N SER A 72 16.10 6.17 2.82
CA SER A 72 17.04 5.26 2.15
C SER A 72 16.42 4.50 0.98
N ARG A 73 17.10 4.50 -0.13
CA ARG A 73 16.72 3.73 -1.32
C ARG A 73 17.03 2.25 -1.16
N ASN A 74 18.05 1.94 -0.36
CA ASN A 74 18.44 0.55 -0.09
C ASN A 74 17.41 -0.17 0.77
N TYR A 75 16.91 0.49 1.84
CA TYR A 75 16.14 -0.18 2.88
C TYR A 75 14.65 0.19 2.91
N SER A 76 14.26 1.40 2.47
CA SER A 76 12.87 1.84 2.59
C SER A 76 11.97 1.34 1.48
N SER A 77 11.28 0.24 1.77
CA SER A 77 10.27 -0.31 0.87
C SER A 77 9.07 0.63 0.65
N TRP A 78 8.76 1.48 1.62
CA TRP A 78 7.69 2.47 1.49
C TRP A 78 8.09 3.61 0.55
N SER A 79 9.33 4.09 0.63
CA SER A 79 9.86 5.08 -0.31
C SER A 79 9.84 4.57 -1.75
N LEU A 80 10.29 3.32 -1.99
CA LEU A 80 10.24 2.70 -3.31
C LEU A 80 8.82 2.66 -3.88
N ARG A 81 7.82 2.25 -3.08
CA ARG A 81 6.42 2.22 -3.51
C ARG A 81 5.92 3.59 -3.94
N GLY A 82 6.11 4.60 -3.10
CA GLY A 82 5.67 5.97 -3.40
C GLY A 82 6.35 6.55 -4.62
N TRP A 83 7.64 6.31 -4.76
CA TRP A 83 8.43 6.77 -5.89
C TRP A 83 7.97 6.13 -7.21
N LEU A 84 7.80 4.79 -7.23
CA LEU A 84 7.27 4.10 -8.41
C LEU A 84 5.90 4.61 -8.83
N MET A 85 5.00 4.87 -7.87
CA MET A 85 3.68 5.41 -8.19
C MET A 85 3.75 6.79 -8.83
N CYS A 86 4.60 7.68 -8.34
CA CYS A 86 4.82 9.00 -8.94
C CYS A 86 5.43 8.87 -10.35
N ARG A 87 6.39 7.98 -10.55
CA ARG A 87 7.00 7.71 -11.86
C ARG A 87 6.00 7.11 -12.84
N PHE A 88 5.18 6.13 -12.40
CA PHE A 88 4.14 5.52 -13.24
C PHE A 88 3.05 6.53 -13.63
N ALA A 89 2.76 7.47 -12.74
CA ALA A 89 1.84 8.58 -13.03
C ALA A 89 2.41 9.63 -13.99
N GLY A 90 3.70 9.54 -14.35
CA GLY A 90 4.37 10.56 -15.16
C GLY A 90 4.42 11.93 -14.45
N LEU A 91 4.42 11.95 -13.12
CA LEU A 91 4.58 13.17 -12.35
C LEU A 91 6.05 13.58 -12.36
N ASP A 92 6.33 14.82 -12.75
CA ASP A 92 7.66 15.44 -12.60
C ASP A 92 7.75 16.05 -11.20
N PHE A 93 8.70 15.60 -10.37
CA PHE A 93 8.84 15.98 -8.96
C PHE A 93 10.30 16.08 -8.54
N ASP A 94 10.55 16.87 -7.51
CA ASP A 94 11.83 16.92 -6.82
C ASP A 94 11.82 15.93 -5.65
N GLU A 95 12.94 15.27 -5.43
CA GLU A 95 13.12 14.34 -4.32
C GLU A 95 13.72 15.04 -3.11
N VAL A 96 13.13 14.81 -1.93
CA VAL A 96 13.62 15.31 -0.65
C VAL A 96 13.99 14.10 0.21
N MET A 97 15.29 13.87 0.36
CA MET A 97 15.78 12.77 1.18
C MET A 97 15.77 13.14 2.66
N VAL A 98 15.23 12.26 3.49
CA VAL A 98 15.32 12.34 4.95
C VAL A 98 16.39 11.36 5.40
N SER A 99 17.28 11.81 6.29
CA SER A 99 18.37 10.96 6.81
C SER A 99 17.81 9.72 7.48
N PRO A 100 18.43 8.54 7.29
CA PRO A 100 18.15 7.34 8.08
C PRO A 100 18.32 7.53 9.58
N ASP A 101 19.13 8.52 10.00
CA ASP A 101 19.34 8.87 11.42
C ASP A 101 18.18 9.66 12.04
N ASP A 102 17.23 10.17 11.23
CA ASP A 102 15.99 10.75 11.76
C ASP A 102 15.23 9.69 12.55
N ALA A 103 14.91 9.98 13.80
CA ALA A 103 14.37 9.00 14.74
C ALA A 103 13.04 8.35 14.25
N ASP A 104 12.20 9.09 13.52
CA ASP A 104 10.95 8.55 13.00
C ASP A 104 11.19 7.70 11.75
N VAL A 105 12.14 8.10 10.89
CA VAL A 105 12.55 7.32 9.71
C VAL A 105 13.22 6.03 10.15
N ARG A 106 14.11 6.08 11.15
CA ARG A 106 14.78 4.87 11.68
C ARG A 106 13.77 3.87 12.25
N LYS A 107 12.74 4.33 12.98
CA LYS A 107 11.66 3.44 13.46
C LYS A 107 10.90 2.77 12.31
N GLU A 108 10.63 3.51 11.23
CA GLU A 108 9.98 2.93 10.03
C GLU A 108 10.87 1.89 9.36
N LEU A 109 12.16 2.18 9.16
CA LEU A 109 13.11 1.27 8.55
C LEU A 109 13.28 -0.02 9.36
N LEU A 110 13.30 0.09 10.69
CA LEU A 110 13.38 -1.04 11.61
C LEU A 110 12.01 -1.71 11.86
N LEU A 111 10.97 -1.32 11.13
CA LEU A 111 9.60 -1.85 11.24
C LEU A 111 8.96 -1.65 12.64
N LEU A 112 9.45 -0.73 13.44
CA LEU A 112 8.95 -0.48 14.81
C LEU A 112 7.69 0.36 14.82
N ALA A 113 7.50 1.25 13.83
CA ALA A 113 6.31 2.07 13.68
C ALA A 113 6.13 2.52 12.22
N PRO A 114 4.90 2.75 11.75
CA PRO A 114 4.66 3.40 10.47
C PRO A 114 5.13 4.86 10.53
N SER A 115 5.76 5.35 9.47
CA SER A 115 6.12 6.75 9.34
C SER A 115 5.05 7.53 8.58
N ILE A 116 4.73 8.72 9.07
CA ILE A 116 3.96 9.71 8.32
C ILE A 116 4.85 10.63 7.48
N ARG A 117 6.17 10.46 7.55
CA ARG A 117 7.15 11.28 6.86
C ARG A 117 7.50 10.78 5.48
N VAL A 118 7.55 9.46 5.30
CA VAL A 118 7.95 8.84 4.03
C VAL A 118 7.08 7.64 3.67
N PRO A 119 6.68 7.49 2.39
CA PRO A 119 6.73 8.54 1.38
C PRO A 119 5.70 9.64 1.66
N ARG A 120 6.05 10.89 1.33
CA ARG A 120 5.13 12.02 1.44
C ARG A 120 5.22 12.89 0.20
N LEU A 121 4.10 12.99 -0.53
CA LEU A 121 3.96 13.81 -1.72
C LEU A 121 3.37 15.17 -1.34
N SER A 122 4.04 16.27 -1.74
CA SER A 122 3.48 17.62 -1.69
C SER A 122 3.25 18.11 -3.13
N HIS A 123 2.00 18.43 -3.46
CA HIS A 123 1.61 18.85 -4.81
C HIS A 123 0.39 19.78 -4.73
N ASP A 124 0.47 20.95 -5.38
CA ASP A 124 -0.62 21.95 -5.49
C ASP A 124 -1.32 22.28 -4.16
N GLY A 125 -0.55 22.38 -3.07
CA GLY A 125 -1.05 22.68 -1.73
C GLY A 125 -1.58 21.44 -0.97
N ALA A 126 -1.70 20.30 -1.61
CA ALA A 126 -2.00 19.03 -0.95
C ALA A 126 -0.71 18.43 -0.37
N THR A 127 -0.84 17.79 0.81
CA THR A 127 0.19 16.94 1.39
C THR A 127 -0.40 15.56 1.61
N VAL A 128 0.13 14.56 0.91
CA VAL A 128 -0.40 13.20 0.89
C VAL A 128 0.68 12.23 1.36
N TRP A 129 0.38 11.44 2.35
CA TRP A 129 1.25 10.37 2.86
C TRP A 129 0.48 9.05 2.89
N ASN A 130 1.18 7.93 3.08
CA ASN A 130 0.72 6.57 2.84
C ASN A 130 0.61 6.24 1.34
N THR A 131 1.19 5.10 0.95
CA THR A 131 1.30 4.71 -0.47
C THR A 131 -0.04 4.54 -1.16
N LEU A 132 -1.06 4.01 -0.45
CA LEU A 132 -2.41 3.86 -1.03
C LEU A 132 -3.08 5.21 -1.27
N ALA A 133 -2.91 6.16 -0.33
CA ALA A 133 -3.44 7.51 -0.49
C ALA A 133 -2.74 8.26 -1.63
N ILE A 134 -1.41 8.12 -1.76
CA ILE A 134 -0.65 8.68 -2.88
C ILE A 134 -1.15 8.09 -4.20
N ALA A 135 -1.36 6.77 -4.28
CA ALA A 135 -1.88 6.12 -5.50
C ALA A 135 -3.27 6.63 -5.88
N GLN A 136 -4.18 6.80 -4.91
CA GLN A 136 -5.52 7.35 -5.15
C GLN A 136 -5.44 8.79 -5.64
N TYR A 137 -4.68 9.64 -4.97
CA TYR A 137 -4.47 11.03 -5.37
C TYR A 137 -3.90 11.13 -6.79
N LEU A 138 -2.87 10.35 -7.11
CA LEU A 138 -2.27 10.32 -8.45
C LEU A 138 -3.27 9.82 -9.51
N HIS A 139 -4.10 8.85 -9.19
CA HIS A 139 -5.15 8.36 -10.08
C HIS A 139 -6.18 9.45 -10.41
N GLU A 140 -6.52 10.31 -9.43
CA GLU A 140 -7.45 11.42 -9.63
C GLU A 140 -6.85 12.52 -10.51
N ILE A 141 -5.58 12.90 -10.30
CA ILE A 141 -4.94 14.01 -11.01
C ILE A 141 -4.28 13.59 -12.34
N ARG A 142 -4.06 12.29 -12.55
CA ARG A 142 -3.44 11.68 -13.73
C ARG A 142 -4.21 10.44 -14.19
N PRO A 143 -5.50 10.55 -14.56
CA PRO A 143 -6.32 9.39 -14.92
C PRO A 143 -5.76 8.63 -16.13
N ASP A 144 -5.12 9.33 -17.07
CA ASP A 144 -4.52 8.75 -18.28
C ASP A 144 -3.30 7.85 -17.98
N ALA A 145 -2.69 7.97 -16.80
CA ALA A 145 -1.60 7.10 -16.36
C ALA A 145 -2.08 5.68 -16.02
N LYS A 146 -3.39 5.49 -15.84
CA LYS A 146 -4.02 4.17 -15.60
C LYS A 146 -3.38 3.39 -14.45
N LEU A 147 -3.01 4.09 -13.36
CA LEU A 147 -2.45 3.45 -12.16
C LEU A 147 -3.35 2.36 -11.59
N LEU A 148 -4.65 2.48 -11.79
CA LEU A 148 -5.66 1.50 -11.45
C LEU A 148 -6.36 1.00 -12.72
N PRO A 149 -6.80 -0.28 -12.77
CA PRO A 149 -7.56 -0.81 -13.89
C PRO A 149 -8.83 -0.01 -14.20
N GLU A 150 -9.17 0.12 -15.49
CA GLU A 150 -10.39 0.79 -15.94
C GLU A 150 -11.64 -0.03 -15.61
N ASP A 151 -11.56 -1.35 -15.73
CA ASP A 151 -12.64 -2.24 -15.33
C ASP A 151 -12.89 -2.17 -13.82
N ARG A 152 -14.16 -2.06 -13.43
CA ARG A 152 -14.55 -1.87 -12.03
C ARG A 152 -14.20 -3.07 -11.15
N ILE A 153 -14.32 -4.28 -11.66
CA ILE A 153 -14.07 -5.51 -10.90
C ILE A 153 -12.55 -5.67 -10.74
N ALA A 154 -11.78 -5.53 -11.81
CA ALA A 154 -10.33 -5.56 -11.77
C ALA A 154 -9.78 -4.46 -10.86
N ARG A 155 -10.36 -3.26 -10.90
CA ARG A 155 -9.98 -2.14 -10.02
C ARG A 155 -10.27 -2.42 -8.54
N ALA A 156 -11.40 -3.07 -8.22
CA ALA A 156 -11.70 -3.49 -6.86
C ALA A 156 -10.70 -4.55 -6.38
N HIS A 157 -10.38 -5.54 -7.20
CA HIS A 157 -9.39 -6.56 -6.90
C HIS A 157 -7.99 -5.95 -6.71
N CYS A 158 -7.57 -5.03 -7.60
CA CYS A 158 -6.30 -4.30 -7.48
C CYS A 158 -6.19 -3.57 -6.13
N ARG A 159 -7.26 -2.91 -5.69
CA ARG A 159 -7.30 -2.26 -4.37
C ARG A 159 -7.21 -3.26 -3.22
N SER A 160 -7.86 -4.42 -3.34
CA SER A 160 -7.83 -5.46 -2.31
C SER A 160 -6.43 -6.03 -2.11
N VAL A 161 -5.78 -6.49 -3.19
CA VAL A 161 -4.42 -7.05 -3.08
C VAL A 161 -3.38 -5.99 -2.68
N SER A 162 -3.58 -4.74 -3.09
CA SER A 162 -2.72 -3.63 -2.66
C SER A 162 -2.95 -3.27 -1.19
N GLY A 163 -4.19 -3.33 -0.71
CA GLY A 163 -4.54 -3.15 0.69
C GLY A 163 -3.95 -4.24 1.59
N GLU A 164 -4.04 -5.50 1.14
CA GLU A 164 -3.42 -6.65 1.81
C GLU A 164 -1.90 -6.47 1.92
N MET A 165 -1.23 -6.03 0.84
CA MET A 165 0.20 -5.71 0.89
C MET A 165 0.51 -4.53 1.82
N ASN A 166 -0.37 -3.55 1.94
CA ASN A 166 -0.14 -2.38 2.80
C ASN A 166 -0.17 -2.74 4.30
N SER A 167 -1.08 -3.60 4.72
CA SER A 167 -1.34 -3.91 6.13
C SER A 167 -0.85 -5.28 6.58
N GLY A 168 -0.62 -6.21 5.66
CA GLY A 168 -0.25 -7.60 5.94
C GLY A 168 1.24 -7.89 5.81
N PHE A 169 1.56 -9.19 5.86
CA PHE A 169 2.88 -9.77 5.61
C PHE A 169 3.97 -9.30 6.57
N ALA A 170 3.62 -9.18 7.85
CA ALA A 170 4.54 -8.70 8.88
C ALA A 170 5.73 -9.64 9.08
N ASN A 171 5.49 -10.96 9.05
CA ASN A 171 6.55 -11.95 9.22
C ASN A 171 7.54 -11.96 8.06
N LEU A 172 7.03 -11.84 6.82
CA LEU A 172 7.89 -11.65 5.65
C LEU A 172 8.78 -10.42 5.80
N ARG A 173 8.19 -9.28 6.17
CA ARG A 173 8.93 -8.01 6.27
C ARG A 173 10.01 -8.06 7.34
N ALA A 174 9.72 -8.71 8.47
CA ALA A 174 10.66 -8.83 9.60
C ALA A 174 11.80 -9.80 9.29
N SER A 175 11.51 -10.92 8.63
CA SER A 175 12.51 -11.95 8.36
C SER A 175 13.28 -11.78 7.06
N LEU A 176 12.76 -11.03 6.10
CA LEU A 176 13.40 -10.73 4.82
C LEU A 176 13.36 -9.21 4.59
N PRO A 177 14.10 -8.39 5.33
CA PRO A 177 14.14 -6.94 5.15
C PRO A 177 14.61 -6.56 3.74
N MET A 178 14.14 -5.42 3.21
CA MET A 178 14.61 -4.95 1.91
C MET A 178 16.04 -4.46 2.04
N ASN A 179 16.93 -5.06 1.26
CA ASN A 179 18.32 -4.65 1.11
C ASN A 179 18.74 -4.91 -0.35
N LEU A 180 18.87 -3.84 -1.14
CA LEU A 180 19.17 -3.92 -2.58
C LEU A 180 20.67 -4.08 -2.87
N LYS A 181 21.53 -3.90 -1.88
CA LYS A 181 22.97 -4.13 -1.97
C LYS A 181 23.33 -5.58 -1.67
N ALA A 182 22.47 -6.30 -0.92
CA ALA A 182 22.72 -7.65 -0.47
C ALA A 182 22.29 -8.71 -1.48
N ASP A 183 22.94 -9.88 -1.38
CA ASP A 183 22.61 -11.10 -2.09
C ASP A 183 22.91 -12.28 -1.16
N TYR A 184 21.86 -13.00 -0.75
CA TYR A 184 21.95 -14.12 0.19
C TYR A 184 21.47 -15.41 -0.47
N PRO A 185 22.30 -16.04 -1.32
CA PRO A 185 21.93 -17.27 -2.00
C PRO A 185 21.70 -18.41 -1.00
N LYS A 186 20.62 -19.19 -1.23
CA LYS A 186 20.21 -20.31 -0.36
C LYS A 186 19.89 -19.90 1.08
N HIS A 187 19.42 -18.66 1.28
CA HIS A 187 19.02 -18.19 2.59
C HIS A 187 17.99 -19.14 3.25
N ARG A 188 18.21 -19.44 4.52
CA ARG A 188 17.27 -20.28 5.28
C ARG A 188 16.07 -19.46 5.73
N ILE A 189 14.97 -19.55 4.99
CA ILE A 189 13.72 -18.83 5.30
C ILE A 189 13.16 -19.35 6.62
N TRP A 190 12.90 -18.42 7.55
CA TRP A 190 12.22 -18.73 8.79
C TRP A 190 10.79 -19.26 8.54
N GLY A 191 10.43 -20.33 9.28
CA GLY A 191 9.14 -21.00 9.08
C GLY A 191 7.92 -20.10 9.24
N GLY A 192 7.99 -19.08 10.09
CA GLY A 192 6.89 -18.13 10.30
C GLY A 192 6.64 -17.18 9.11
N ALA A 193 7.61 -17.00 8.21
CA ALA A 193 7.43 -16.19 6.99
C ALA A 193 6.80 -17.00 5.84
N LYS A 194 6.81 -18.33 5.89
CA LYS A 194 6.30 -19.17 4.80
C LYS A 194 4.84 -18.90 4.44
N PRO A 195 3.90 -18.78 5.38
CA PRO A 195 2.50 -18.46 5.05
C PRO A 195 2.37 -17.12 4.30
N ASP A 196 3.17 -16.10 4.65
CA ASP A 196 3.17 -14.82 3.96
C ASP A 196 3.66 -14.98 2.52
N ILE A 197 4.73 -15.76 2.31
CA ILE A 197 5.28 -16.05 0.98
C ILE A 197 4.27 -16.83 0.13
N GLU A 198 3.67 -17.89 0.68
CA GLU A 198 2.66 -18.70 0.00
C GLU A 198 1.47 -17.85 -0.43
N ARG A 199 0.97 -16.98 0.44
CA ARG A 199 -0.13 -16.06 0.12
C ARG A 199 0.25 -15.07 -0.98
N ILE A 200 1.44 -14.52 -0.98
CA ILE A 200 1.90 -13.63 -2.04
C ILE A 200 2.01 -14.36 -3.39
N VAL A 201 2.56 -15.56 -3.39
CA VAL A 201 2.66 -16.40 -4.59
C VAL A 201 1.26 -16.73 -5.15
N GLU A 202 0.31 -17.05 -4.26
CA GLU A 202 -1.09 -17.26 -4.64
C GLU A 202 -1.69 -16.02 -5.32
N ILE A 203 -1.55 -14.84 -4.70
CA ILE A 203 -2.03 -13.56 -5.25
C ILE A 203 -1.42 -13.30 -6.63
N TRP A 204 -0.11 -13.48 -6.79
CA TRP A 204 0.55 -13.24 -8.06
C TRP A 204 0.06 -14.21 -9.15
N ASN A 205 -0.02 -15.49 -8.84
CA ASN A 205 -0.53 -16.49 -9.79
C ASN A 205 -1.97 -16.23 -10.20
N GLU A 206 -2.86 -15.88 -9.24
CA GLU A 206 -4.26 -15.53 -9.52
C GLU A 206 -4.36 -14.30 -10.43
N CYS A 207 -3.65 -13.22 -10.09
CA CYS A 207 -3.67 -11.99 -10.88
C CYS A 207 -3.15 -12.22 -12.29
N LEU A 208 -1.97 -12.87 -12.44
CA LEU A 208 -1.34 -13.12 -13.74
C LEU A 208 -2.18 -14.05 -14.63
N ALA A 209 -2.82 -15.05 -14.05
CA ALA A 209 -3.73 -15.94 -14.78
C ALA A 209 -5.01 -15.22 -15.21
N THR A 210 -5.58 -14.39 -14.35
CA THR A 210 -6.85 -13.69 -14.59
C THR A 210 -6.69 -12.57 -15.61
N TYR A 211 -5.69 -11.71 -15.45
CA TYR A 211 -5.54 -10.48 -16.25
C TYR A 211 -4.57 -10.61 -17.43
N ARG A 212 -3.87 -11.74 -17.55
CA ARG A 212 -3.09 -12.17 -18.71
C ARG A 212 -2.13 -11.11 -19.23
N GLY A 213 -1.17 -10.73 -18.43
CA GLY A 213 -0.15 -9.77 -18.84
C GLY A 213 1.17 -9.99 -18.10
N PRO A 214 2.20 -9.22 -18.44
CA PRO A 214 3.46 -9.26 -17.71
C PRO A 214 3.36 -8.62 -16.30
N PHE A 215 2.30 -7.85 -16.07
CA PHE A 215 2.01 -7.18 -14.79
C PHE A 215 0.76 -7.76 -14.13
N LEU A 216 0.58 -7.54 -12.84
CA LEU A 216 -0.49 -8.17 -12.06
C LEU A 216 -1.90 -7.88 -12.60
N PHE A 217 -2.10 -6.74 -13.24
CA PHE A 217 -3.40 -6.35 -13.80
C PHE A 217 -3.35 -6.11 -15.32
N GLY A 218 -2.58 -6.91 -16.05
CA GLY A 218 -2.55 -6.90 -17.51
C GLY A 218 -1.25 -6.38 -18.11
N ASN A 219 -1.36 -5.64 -19.22
CA ASN A 219 -0.20 -5.24 -20.02
C ASN A 219 0.48 -3.95 -19.54
N GLN A 220 -0.09 -3.27 -18.57
CA GLN A 220 0.39 -1.99 -18.08
C GLN A 220 0.69 -2.07 -16.59
N ARG A 221 1.89 -1.60 -16.20
CA ARG A 221 2.26 -1.51 -14.79
C ARG A 221 1.34 -0.53 -14.05
N GLY A 222 1.02 -0.84 -12.82
CA GLY A 222 0.11 -0.04 -12.04
C GLY A 222 0.38 -0.06 -10.54
N MET A 223 -0.64 0.33 -9.79
CA MET A 223 -0.59 0.42 -8.32
C MET A 223 -0.13 -0.90 -7.68
N ALA A 224 -0.70 -2.03 -8.10
CA ALA A 224 -0.36 -3.32 -7.50
C ALA A 224 1.11 -3.67 -7.73
N ASP A 225 1.65 -3.42 -8.93
CA ASP A 225 3.06 -3.68 -9.24
C ASP A 225 3.99 -2.82 -8.39
N ALA A 226 3.67 -1.53 -8.21
CA ALA A 226 4.42 -0.67 -7.29
C ALA A 226 4.35 -1.17 -5.84
N MET A 227 3.20 -1.69 -5.41
CA MET A 227 3.04 -2.24 -4.04
C MET A 227 3.86 -3.52 -3.84
N TYR A 228 3.95 -4.38 -4.84
CA TYR A 228 4.68 -5.65 -4.74
C TYR A 228 6.15 -5.57 -5.18
N ALA A 229 6.61 -4.50 -5.83
CA ALA A 229 8.01 -4.33 -6.25
C ALA A 229 9.04 -4.57 -5.13
N PRO A 230 8.86 -4.05 -3.88
CA PRO A 230 9.77 -4.38 -2.79
C PRO A 230 9.75 -5.86 -2.37
N VAL A 231 8.66 -6.58 -2.62
CA VAL A 231 8.60 -8.03 -2.36
C VAL A 231 9.41 -8.78 -3.40
N VAL A 232 9.33 -8.36 -4.66
CA VAL A 232 10.18 -8.89 -5.74
C VAL A 232 11.66 -8.78 -5.36
N THR A 233 12.10 -7.61 -4.89
CA THR A 233 13.50 -7.44 -4.49
C THR A 233 13.89 -8.36 -3.33
N ARG A 234 13.02 -8.50 -2.32
CA ARG A 234 13.24 -9.42 -1.19
C ARG A 234 13.35 -10.87 -1.66
N PHE A 235 12.44 -11.32 -2.52
CA PHE A 235 12.46 -12.69 -3.02
C PHE A 235 13.74 -13.02 -3.79
N LEU A 236 14.27 -12.05 -4.53
CA LEU A 236 15.54 -12.20 -5.22
C LEU A 236 16.75 -12.13 -4.28
N THR A 237 16.79 -11.15 -3.37
CA THR A 237 17.89 -10.99 -2.39
C THR A 237 18.08 -12.23 -1.53
N TYR A 238 16.98 -12.90 -1.12
CA TYR A 238 17.01 -14.04 -0.22
C TYR A 238 16.82 -15.40 -0.91
N ASP A 239 16.91 -15.43 -2.23
CA ASP A 239 16.80 -16.65 -3.06
C ASP A 239 15.55 -17.49 -2.73
N VAL A 240 14.41 -16.82 -2.60
CA VAL A 240 13.11 -17.47 -2.32
C VAL A 240 12.74 -18.39 -3.48
N PRO A 241 12.47 -19.69 -3.24
CA PRO A 241 12.03 -20.60 -4.29
C PRO A 241 10.68 -20.17 -4.87
N LEU A 242 10.64 -19.91 -6.17
CA LEU A 242 9.46 -19.47 -6.91
C LEU A 242 9.14 -20.41 -8.06
N ASP A 243 7.85 -20.57 -8.36
CA ASP A 243 7.39 -21.18 -9.58
C ASP A 243 7.80 -20.35 -10.83
N PRO A 244 7.77 -20.93 -12.04
CA PRO A 244 8.21 -20.21 -13.25
C PRO A 244 7.38 -18.97 -13.59
N VAL A 245 6.10 -18.88 -13.16
CA VAL A 245 5.23 -17.72 -13.43
C VAL A 245 5.65 -16.54 -12.56
N CYS A 246 5.77 -16.78 -11.26
CA CYS A 246 6.23 -15.78 -10.30
C CYS A 246 7.67 -15.32 -10.58
N ARG A 247 8.55 -16.23 -11.01
CA ARG A 247 9.91 -15.87 -11.41
C ARG A 247 9.92 -14.92 -12.60
N ARG A 248 9.15 -15.18 -13.66
CA ARG A 248 9.02 -14.26 -14.80
C ARG A 248 8.46 -12.91 -14.41
N TYR A 249 7.51 -12.89 -13.46
CA TYR A 249 7.00 -11.62 -12.92
C TYR A 249 8.12 -10.82 -12.22
N CYS A 250 8.94 -11.47 -11.40
CA CYS A 250 10.10 -10.82 -10.79
C CYS A 250 11.06 -10.25 -11.84
N GLU A 251 11.36 -11.01 -12.89
CA GLU A 251 12.21 -10.56 -14.01
C GLU A 251 11.58 -9.35 -14.72
N THR A 252 10.27 -9.37 -14.95
CA THR A 252 9.53 -8.25 -15.54
C THR A 252 9.65 -6.97 -14.70
N ILE A 253 9.42 -7.08 -13.40
CA ILE A 253 9.51 -5.92 -12.49
C ILE A 253 10.94 -5.38 -12.47
N MET A 254 11.93 -6.24 -12.34
CA MET A 254 13.34 -5.80 -12.28
C MET A 254 13.85 -5.24 -13.61
N ALA A 255 13.25 -5.63 -14.73
CA ALA A 255 13.57 -5.09 -16.06
C ALA A 255 12.99 -3.69 -16.32
N MET A 256 12.08 -3.19 -15.50
CA MET A 256 11.52 -1.84 -15.67
C MET A 256 12.63 -0.79 -15.53
N PRO A 257 12.67 0.23 -16.41
CA PRO A 257 13.66 1.31 -16.30
C PRO A 257 13.67 1.99 -14.94
N GLU A 258 12.50 2.18 -14.34
CA GLU A 258 12.35 2.79 -13.03
C GLU A 258 12.98 1.92 -11.93
N MET A 259 12.83 0.61 -11.99
CA MET A 259 13.46 -0.28 -11.03
C MET A 259 14.99 -0.29 -11.18
N GLN A 260 15.48 -0.28 -12.41
CA GLN A 260 16.93 -0.20 -12.68
C GLN A 260 17.52 1.13 -12.16
N GLU A 261 16.83 2.26 -12.40
CA GLU A 261 17.22 3.57 -11.87
C GLU A 261 17.26 3.55 -10.33
N TRP A 262 16.21 3.04 -9.68
CA TRP A 262 16.16 2.95 -8.23
C TRP A 262 17.26 2.07 -7.64
N VAL A 263 17.46 0.88 -8.19
CA VAL A 263 18.50 -0.06 -7.73
C VAL A 263 19.91 0.51 -7.92
N ALA A 264 20.18 1.19 -9.04
CA ALA A 264 21.46 1.84 -9.26
C ALA A 264 21.72 2.95 -8.22
N ALA A 265 20.69 3.76 -7.92
CA ALA A 265 20.79 4.79 -6.91
C ALA A 265 20.94 4.21 -5.49
N ALA A 266 20.24 3.10 -5.16
CA ALA A 266 20.38 2.41 -3.89
C ALA A 266 21.82 1.86 -3.68
N LYS A 267 22.40 1.28 -4.74
CA LYS A 267 23.78 0.77 -4.68
C LYS A 267 24.83 1.88 -4.53
N ALA A 268 24.51 3.10 -4.95
CA ALA A 268 25.36 4.27 -4.80
C ALA A 268 25.20 4.99 -3.45
N GLU A 269 24.18 4.64 -2.66
CA GLU A 269 23.96 5.20 -1.32
C GLU A 269 25.13 4.85 -0.40
N PRO A 270 25.74 5.83 0.32
CA PRO A 270 26.87 5.56 1.19
C PRO A 270 26.44 4.91 2.51
N ASP A 271 25.19 5.11 2.93
CA ASP A 271 24.70 4.73 4.24
C ASP A 271 24.37 3.23 4.32
N ASP A 272 24.88 2.56 5.32
CA ASP A 272 24.54 1.21 5.71
C ASP A 272 23.90 1.22 7.10
N ILE A 273 22.87 0.39 7.29
CA ILE A 273 22.17 0.24 8.57
C ILE A 273 22.54 -1.15 9.11
N ALA A 274 23.49 -1.17 10.04
CA ALA A 274 24.05 -2.41 10.56
C ALA A 274 22.98 -3.41 11.07
N GLU A 275 21.87 -2.90 11.64
CA GLU A 275 20.76 -3.74 12.12
C GLU A 275 19.98 -4.43 10.99
N LEU A 276 20.07 -3.94 9.74
CA LEU A 276 19.44 -4.51 8.56
C LEU A 276 20.42 -5.27 7.66
N ASP A 277 21.70 -5.15 7.93
CA ASP A 277 22.79 -5.83 7.22
C ASP A 277 23.26 -7.10 7.95
N MET A 278 22.65 -7.43 9.10
CA MET A 278 23.01 -8.64 9.83
C MET A 278 22.64 -9.89 9.05
N GLU A 279 23.60 -10.76 8.85
CA GLU A 279 23.39 -12.15 8.45
C GLU A 279 22.69 -12.89 9.60
N PHE A 280 21.55 -13.51 9.33
CA PHE A 280 20.82 -14.34 10.29
C PHE A 280 21.21 -15.82 10.18
#